data_abd5a2a4dee920c05b64187981bb7be4
#
_entry.id   abd5a2a4dee920c05b64187981bb7be4
#
_cell.length_a   1.000
_cell.length_b   1.000
_cell.length_c   1.000
_cell.angle_alpha   90.00
_cell.angle_beta   90.00
_cell.angle_gamma   90.00
#
_symmetry.space_group_name_H-M   'P 1'
#
loop_
_entity.id
_entity.type
_entity.pdbx_description
1 polymer ?
#
loop_
_entity_poly.entity_id
_entity_poly.type
_entity_poly.pdbx_seq_one_letter_code
_entity_poly.pdbx_strand_id
1 'polypeptide(L)'
;GGGLTGCEIAYELALQGKDVTIVEMKDDLVSQKGVCLANSSYLREWFAWKKVPVYLETTLREVRDGAIVCAGKDGTAVEIPCDTVISSAGYISTPLVEEKGHKNVHLVGDCLRVGNLRSVVWRAYETAMKI
;
A
#
# COMPACT_ATOMS: atom_id res chain seq x y z
N GLY A 1 5.28 3.96 0.67
CA GLY A 1 3.97 3.54 1.18
C GLY A 1 4.07 2.42 2.19
N GLY A 2 3.59 2.66 3.41
CA GLY A 2 3.60 1.73 4.54
C GLY A 2 2.28 0.96 4.72
N GLY A 3 1.53 0.75 3.64
CA GLY A 3 0.41 -0.18 3.64
C GLY A 3 0.86 -1.63 3.71
N LEU A 4 -0.08 -2.60 3.71
CA LEU A 4 0.26 -4.03 3.85
C LEU A 4 1.30 -4.46 2.82
N THR A 5 1.07 -4.22 1.54
CA THR A 5 2.00 -4.60 0.46
C THR A 5 3.38 -3.98 0.64
N GLY A 6 3.47 -2.69 0.96
CA GLY A 6 4.76 -2.02 1.17
C GLY A 6 5.51 -2.58 2.37
N CYS A 7 4.80 -2.85 3.46
CA CYS A 7 5.39 -3.47 4.65
C CYS A 7 5.84 -4.91 4.40
N GLU A 8 5.07 -5.72 3.65
CA GLU A 8 5.48 -7.09 3.30
C GLU A 8 6.75 -7.10 2.42
N ILE A 9 6.83 -6.21 1.44
CA ILE A 9 8.04 -6.03 0.61
C ILE A 9 9.22 -5.58 1.47
N ALA A 10 9.02 -4.59 2.34
CA ALA A 10 10.05 -4.08 3.24
C ALA A 10 10.58 -5.17 4.19
N TYR A 11 9.67 -5.98 4.73
CA TYR A 11 10.00 -7.13 5.58
C TYR A 11 10.87 -8.13 4.84
N GLU A 12 10.46 -8.54 3.64
CA GLU A 12 11.19 -9.52 2.81
C GLU A 12 12.59 -9.02 2.45
N LEU A 13 12.72 -7.77 2.03
CA LEU A 13 14.01 -7.17 1.69
C LEU A 13 14.93 -7.06 2.91
N ALA A 14 14.40 -6.70 4.07
CA ALA A 14 15.17 -6.64 5.30
C ALA A 14 15.65 -8.05 5.74
N LEU A 15 14.84 -9.10 5.54
CA LEU A 15 15.28 -10.49 5.77
C LEU A 15 16.43 -10.90 4.84
N GLN A 16 16.47 -10.35 3.63
CA GLN A 16 17.56 -10.53 2.67
C GLN A 16 18.81 -9.69 3.00
N GLY A 17 18.80 -8.96 4.11
CA GLY A 17 19.93 -8.14 4.55
C GLY A 17 20.08 -6.80 3.83
N LYS A 18 18.99 -6.31 3.19
CA LYS A 18 18.97 -4.96 2.60
C LYS A 18 18.70 -3.91 3.67
N ASP A 19 19.31 -2.74 3.51
CA ASP A 19 18.98 -1.56 4.30
C ASP A 19 17.67 -0.97 3.78
N VAL A 20 16.62 -1.09 4.61
CA VAL A 20 15.26 -0.69 4.23
C VAL A 20 14.82 0.51 5.05
N THR A 21 14.21 1.48 4.39
CA THR A 21 13.53 2.60 5.02
C THR A 21 12.08 2.65 4.53
N ILE A 22 11.12 2.86 5.44
CA ILE A 22 9.70 2.98 5.11
C ILE A 22 9.28 4.44 5.25
N VAL A 23 8.60 4.97 4.22
CA VAL A 23 7.96 6.28 4.25
C VAL A 23 6.46 6.10 4.10
N GLU A 24 5.68 6.63 5.04
CA GLU A 24 4.22 6.52 5.08
C GLU A 24 3.59 7.88 5.37
N MET A 25 2.58 8.24 4.56
CA MET A 25 1.88 9.52 4.73
C MET A 25 0.92 9.55 5.91
N LYS A 26 0.51 8.38 6.40
CA LYS A 26 -0.37 8.26 7.57
C LYS A 26 0.45 8.19 8.86
N ASP A 27 -0.26 8.23 9.96
CA ASP A 27 0.27 8.20 11.33
C ASP A 27 0.66 6.80 11.82
N ASP A 28 0.39 5.75 11.02
CA ASP A 28 0.74 4.37 11.38
C ASP A 28 0.89 3.48 10.14
N LEU A 29 1.69 2.41 10.29
CA LEU A 29 1.85 1.38 9.27
C LEU A 29 0.63 0.46 9.22
N VAL A 30 0.34 -0.07 8.03
CA VAL A 30 -0.74 -1.06 7.81
C VAL A 30 -2.08 -0.59 8.41
N SER A 31 -2.37 0.71 8.29
CA SER A 31 -3.56 1.34 8.87
C SER A 31 -4.84 1.15 8.04
N GLN A 32 -4.78 0.42 6.91
CA GLN A 32 -5.95 0.16 6.08
C GLN A 32 -6.93 -0.81 6.77
N LYS A 33 -8.24 -0.56 6.56
CA LYS A 33 -9.29 -1.43 7.07
C LYS A 33 -9.28 -2.81 6.39
N GLY A 34 -9.62 -3.85 7.14
CA GLY A 34 -9.78 -5.22 6.62
C GLY A 34 -8.51 -6.05 6.62
N VAL A 35 -7.41 -5.53 7.16
CA VAL A 35 -6.20 -6.32 7.44
C VAL A 35 -6.36 -7.04 8.77
N CYS A 36 -5.92 -8.29 8.84
CA CYS A 36 -5.89 -9.05 10.08
C CYS A 36 -4.97 -8.35 11.10
N LEU A 37 -5.47 -8.18 12.32
CA LEU A 37 -4.70 -7.53 13.38
C LEU A 37 -3.37 -8.25 13.65
N ALA A 38 -3.36 -9.58 13.62
CA ALA A 38 -2.13 -10.35 13.81
C ALA A 38 -1.04 -9.98 12.79
N ASN A 39 -1.41 -9.81 11.52
CA ASN A 39 -0.43 -9.42 10.48
C ASN A 39 0.07 -7.99 10.68
N SER A 40 -0.83 -7.05 10.95
CA SER A 40 -0.45 -5.65 11.12
C SER A 40 0.39 -5.43 12.38
N SER A 41 0.03 -6.04 13.50
CA SER A 41 0.80 -5.96 14.75
C SER A 41 2.18 -6.61 14.60
N TYR A 42 2.22 -7.80 14.00
CA TYR A 42 3.49 -8.49 13.75
C TYR A 42 4.48 -7.64 12.96
N LEU A 43 4.05 -7.04 11.84
CA LEU A 43 4.92 -6.22 10.99
C LEU A 43 5.42 -4.98 11.74
N ARG A 44 4.53 -4.27 12.45
CA ARG A 44 4.91 -3.08 13.25
C ARG A 44 5.93 -3.43 14.34
N GLU A 45 5.65 -4.47 15.11
CA GLU A 45 6.54 -4.92 16.19
C GLU A 45 7.88 -5.40 15.64
N TRP A 46 7.88 -6.11 14.52
CA TRP A 46 9.09 -6.59 13.86
C TRP A 46 9.97 -5.42 13.40
N PHE A 47 9.40 -4.42 12.71
CA PHE A 47 10.16 -3.24 12.28
C PHE A 47 10.72 -2.46 13.47
N ALA A 48 9.94 -2.30 14.53
CA ALA A 48 10.40 -1.66 15.76
C ALA A 48 11.55 -2.46 16.42
N TRP A 49 11.41 -3.78 16.52
CA TRP A 49 12.43 -4.66 17.08
C TRP A 49 13.73 -4.64 16.25
N LYS A 50 13.61 -4.68 14.94
CA LYS A 50 14.76 -4.61 14.01
C LYS A 50 15.29 -3.19 13.83
N LYS A 51 14.65 -2.19 14.41
CA LYS A 51 15.00 -0.76 14.28
C LYS A 51 15.04 -0.30 12.82
N VAL A 52 14.15 -0.82 11.98
CA VAL A 52 13.99 -0.35 10.62
C VAL A 52 13.52 1.11 10.65
N PRO A 53 14.19 2.04 9.95
CA PRO A 53 13.76 3.44 9.91
C PRO A 53 12.36 3.57 9.29
N VAL A 54 11.44 4.21 10.02
CA VAL A 54 10.06 4.48 9.57
C VAL A 54 9.75 5.95 9.72
N TYR A 55 9.42 6.61 8.62
CA TYR A 55 8.99 8.00 8.56
C TYR A 55 7.47 8.04 8.39
N LEU A 56 6.74 8.22 9.48
CA LEU A 56 5.28 8.40 9.48
C LEU A 56 4.92 9.86 9.20
N GLU A 57 3.65 10.10 8.84
CA GLU A 57 3.12 11.43 8.51
C GLU A 57 4.02 12.17 7.48
N THR A 58 4.68 11.40 6.62
CA THR A 58 5.71 11.87 5.71
C THR A 58 5.34 11.50 4.28
N THR A 59 5.33 12.49 3.39
CA THR A 59 4.89 12.34 2.00
C THR A 59 6.06 12.50 1.05
N LEU A 60 6.23 11.56 0.11
CA LEU A 60 7.19 11.68 -0.99
C LEU A 60 6.83 12.89 -1.86
N ARG A 61 7.83 13.71 -2.16
CA ARG A 61 7.72 14.88 -3.05
C ARG A 61 8.46 14.69 -4.35
N GLU A 62 9.65 14.14 -4.29
CA GLU A 62 10.53 14.02 -5.45
C GLU A 62 11.43 12.80 -5.31
N VAL A 63 11.69 12.14 -6.42
CA VAL A 63 12.73 11.11 -6.54
C VAL A 63 13.89 11.70 -7.31
N ARG A 64 15.09 11.63 -6.74
CA ARG A 64 16.34 12.11 -7.32
C ARG A 64 17.31 10.95 -7.52
N ASP A 65 18.38 11.20 -8.23
CA ASP A 65 19.50 10.27 -8.28
C ASP A 65 20.14 10.14 -6.89
N GLY A 66 20.16 8.93 -6.37
CA GLY A 66 20.74 8.62 -5.06
C GLY A 66 19.92 9.03 -3.82
N ALA A 67 18.72 9.63 -3.96
CA ALA A 67 17.90 10.03 -2.82
C ALA A 67 16.43 10.26 -3.16
N ILE A 68 15.59 10.32 -2.12
CA ILE A 68 14.23 10.85 -2.20
C ILE A 68 14.10 12.10 -1.33
N VAL A 69 13.26 13.05 -1.77
CA VAL A 69 12.88 14.21 -0.98
C VAL A 69 11.44 14.01 -0.49
N CYS A 70 11.26 14.08 0.81
CA CYS A 70 9.98 13.94 1.48
C CYS A 70 9.60 15.21 2.23
N ALA A 71 8.33 15.36 2.57
CA ALA A 71 7.85 16.42 3.45
C ALA A 71 7.13 15.79 4.64
N GLY A 72 7.53 16.15 5.84
CA GLY A 72 6.84 15.82 7.07
C GLY A 72 5.49 16.55 7.19
N LYS A 73 4.72 16.22 8.22
CA LYS A 73 3.41 16.82 8.51
C LYS A 73 3.44 18.34 8.63
N ASP A 74 4.52 18.87 9.19
CA ASP A 74 4.77 20.31 9.36
C ASP A 74 5.31 20.99 8.10
N GLY A 75 5.49 20.24 7.00
CA GLY A 75 6.07 20.72 5.76
C GLY A 75 7.60 20.72 5.74
N THR A 76 8.28 20.31 6.80
CA THR A 76 9.73 20.19 6.86
C THR A 76 10.22 19.21 5.81
N ALA A 77 11.15 19.63 4.96
CA ALA A 77 11.76 18.76 3.96
C ALA A 77 12.76 17.80 4.61
N VAL A 78 12.67 16.53 4.25
CA VAL A 78 13.58 15.47 4.67
C VAL A 78 14.12 14.79 3.42
N GLU A 79 15.45 14.79 3.27
CA GLU A 79 16.13 14.04 2.22
C GLU A 79 16.60 12.69 2.78
N ILE A 80 16.24 11.61 2.11
CA ILE A 80 16.55 10.23 2.51
C ILE A 80 17.41 9.62 1.39
N PRO A 81 18.69 9.33 1.65
CA PRO A 81 19.55 8.65 0.69
C PRO A 81 19.03 7.26 0.37
N CYS A 82 19.01 6.87 -0.88
CA CYS A 82 18.64 5.54 -1.34
C CYS A 82 19.13 5.28 -2.77
N ASP A 83 19.43 4.03 -3.08
CA ASP A 83 19.76 3.58 -4.43
C ASP A 83 18.52 3.06 -5.20
N THR A 84 17.50 2.67 -4.49
CA THR A 84 16.29 2.06 -5.07
C THR A 84 15.04 2.58 -4.38
N VAL A 85 14.02 2.94 -5.14
CA VAL A 85 12.72 3.39 -4.64
C VAL A 85 11.64 2.42 -5.06
N ILE A 86 10.90 1.87 -4.10
CA ILE A 86 9.77 1.00 -4.35
C ILE A 86 8.48 1.76 -4.05
N SER A 87 7.68 2.00 -5.08
CA SER A 87 6.39 2.65 -4.93
C SER A 87 5.31 1.63 -4.55
N SER A 88 4.71 1.81 -3.38
CA SER A 88 3.58 1.04 -2.87
C SER A 88 2.44 1.96 -2.43
N ALA A 89 2.10 2.91 -3.30
CA ALA A 89 1.15 4.00 -3.01
C ALA A 89 -0.35 3.60 -3.14
N GLY A 90 -0.63 2.31 -3.27
CA GLY A 90 -1.99 1.75 -3.42
C GLY A 90 -2.36 1.44 -4.87
N TYR A 91 -3.62 1.09 -5.07
CA TYR A 91 -4.16 0.68 -6.36
C TYR A 91 -5.31 1.61 -6.77
N ILE A 92 -5.48 1.79 -8.08
CA ILE A 92 -6.58 2.52 -8.68
C ILE A 92 -7.38 1.54 -9.54
N SER A 93 -8.71 1.54 -9.37
CA SER A 93 -9.59 0.73 -10.21
C SER A 93 -9.54 1.20 -11.65
N THR A 94 -9.28 0.27 -12.58
CA THR A 94 -9.19 0.57 -14.01
C THR A 94 -10.03 -0.44 -14.79
N PRO A 95 -11.33 -0.17 -15.01
CA PRO A 95 -12.17 -1.06 -15.81
C PRO A 95 -11.75 -1.00 -17.28
N LEU A 96 -11.71 -2.17 -17.92
CA LEU A 96 -11.42 -2.28 -19.37
C LEU A 96 -12.60 -1.83 -20.25
N VAL A 97 -13.80 -1.89 -19.72
CA VAL A 97 -15.04 -1.50 -20.39
C VAL A 97 -15.94 -0.72 -19.43
N GLU A 98 -16.80 0.13 -19.97
CA GLU A 98 -17.84 0.77 -19.18
C GLU A 98 -19.05 -0.16 -19.05
N GLU A 99 -19.58 -0.34 -17.84
CA GLU A 99 -20.81 -1.08 -17.59
C GLU A 99 -22.05 -0.33 -18.13
N LYS A 100 -21.99 1.00 -18.07
CA LYS A 100 -23.10 1.87 -18.49
C LYS A 100 -23.41 1.69 -20.00
N GLY A 101 -24.64 1.29 -20.27
CA GLY A 101 -25.11 1.06 -21.65
C GLY A 101 -24.98 -0.38 -22.15
N HIS A 102 -24.38 -1.27 -21.36
CA HIS A 102 -24.17 -2.69 -21.70
C HIS A 102 -24.90 -3.60 -20.73
N LYS A 103 -26.06 -4.12 -21.12
CA LYS A 103 -26.92 -4.95 -20.24
C LYS A 103 -26.29 -6.26 -19.76
N ASN A 104 -25.34 -6.79 -20.52
CA ASN A 104 -24.70 -8.08 -20.25
C ASN A 104 -23.25 -7.94 -19.76
N VAL A 105 -22.85 -6.75 -19.35
CA VAL A 105 -21.51 -6.46 -18.81
C VAL A 105 -21.65 -6.11 -17.34
N HIS A 106 -20.96 -6.86 -16.49
CA HIS A 106 -20.97 -6.68 -15.05
C HIS A 106 -19.52 -6.54 -14.55
N LEU A 107 -19.19 -5.40 -13.97
CA LEU A 107 -17.88 -5.16 -13.37
C LEU A 107 -17.83 -5.74 -11.96
N VAL A 108 -16.84 -6.58 -11.69
CA VAL A 108 -16.63 -7.20 -10.37
C VAL A 108 -15.14 -7.13 -9.99
N GLY A 109 -14.84 -7.29 -8.71
CA GLY A 109 -13.47 -7.27 -8.25
C GLY A 109 -12.83 -5.88 -8.27
N ASP A 110 -11.51 -5.86 -8.45
CA ASP A 110 -10.71 -4.64 -8.32
C ASP A 110 -10.87 -3.67 -9.50
N CYS A 111 -11.32 -4.14 -10.65
CA CYS A 111 -11.65 -3.24 -11.77
C CYS A 111 -12.85 -2.34 -11.45
N LEU A 112 -13.78 -2.79 -10.60
CA LEU A 112 -14.89 -1.97 -10.10
C LEU A 112 -14.46 -1.14 -8.89
N ARG A 113 -13.85 -1.80 -7.92
CA ARG A 113 -13.40 -1.17 -6.68
C ARG A 113 -12.33 -2.03 -6.01
N VAL A 114 -11.15 -1.45 -5.82
CA VAL A 114 -10.05 -2.09 -5.11
C VAL A 114 -10.48 -2.59 -3.73
N GLY A 115 -10.10 -3.81 -3.42
CA GLY A 115 -10.43 -4.44 -2.15
C GLY A 115 -9.51 -5.60 -1.80
N ASN A 116 -9.99 -6.55 -1.04
CA ASN A 116 -9.31 -7.79 -0.70
C ASN A 116 -10.04 -9.00 -1.31
N LEU A 117 -9.44 -10.19 -1.22
CA LEU A 117 -10.01 -11.42 -1.76
C LEU A 117 -11.46 -11.66 -1.29
N ARG A 118 -11.76 -11.40 -0.03
CA ARG A 118 -13.13 -11.52 0.50
C ARG A 118 -14.10 -10.62 -0.26
N SER A 119 -13.75 -9.35 -0.46
CA SER A 119 -14.63 -8.41 -1.15
C SER A 119 -14.80 -8.73 -2.64
N VAL A 120 -13.76 -9.27 -3.28
CA VAL A 120 -13.80 -9.71 -4.68
C VAL A 120 -14.73 -10.90 -4.85
N VAL A 121 -14.54 -11.95 -4.06
CA VAL A 121 -15.37 -13.16 -4.10
C VAL A 121 -16.82 -12.83 -3.78
N TRP A 122 -17.07 -12.02 -2.76
CA TRP A 122 -18.42 -11.66 -2.35
C TRP A 122 -19.18 -10.89 -3.42
N ARG A 123 -18.56 -9.89 -4.02
CA ARG A 123 -19.15 -9.12 -5.13
C ARG A 123 -19.45 -9.99 -6.35
N ALA A 124 -18.54 -10.90 -6.70
CA ALA A 124 -18.76 -11.84 -7.80
C ALA A 124 -19.98 -12.72 -7.54
N TYR A 125 -20.09 -13.26 -6.33
CA TYR A 125 -21.24 -14.05 -5.90
C TYR A 125 -22.55 -13.23 -5.97
N GLU A 126 -22.59 -12.03 -5.36
CA GLU A 126 -23.78 -11.17 -5.37
C GLU A 126 -24.21 -10.78 -6.79
N THR A 127 -23.25 -10.60 -7.69
CA THR A 127 -23.55 -10.31 -9.11
C THR A 127 -24.13 -11.53 -9.79
N ALA A 128 -23.51 -12.70 -9.63
CA ALA A 128 -23.99 -13.95 -10.22
C ALA A 128 -25.41 -14.33 -9.75
N MET A 129 -25.76 -14.00 -8.52
CA MET A 129 -27.10 -14.26 -7.99
C MET A 129 -28.19 -13.33 -8.54
N LYS A 130 -27.84 -12.28 -9.28
CA LYS A 130 -28.76 -11.29 -9.88
C LYS A 130 -28.92 -11.46 -11.40
N ILE A 131 -28.08 -12.26 -12.01
CA ILE A 131 -28.16 -12.62 -13.43
C ILE A 131 -29.00 -13.89 -13.57
#